data_9a03ddb7b8ca793097bbc88cbae18a5e
#
_entry.id   9a03ddb7b8ca793097bbc88cbae18a5e
#
_cell.length_a   1.000
_cell.length_b   1.000
_cell.length_c   1.000
_cell.angle_alpha   90.00
_cell.angle_beta   90.00
_cell.angle_gamma   90.00
#
_symmetry.space_group_name_H-M   'P 1'
#
loop_
_entity.id
_entity.type
_entity.pdbx_description
1 polymer ?
#
loop_
_entity_poly.entity_id
_entity_poly.type
_entity_poly.pdbx_seq_one_letter_code
_entity_poly.pdbx_strand_id
1 'polypeptide(L)'
;MTAKFLIAVSLIVITSWVNIQAQATGDTTKQKKEKKYQAKAPPTQPFGAEAFQSSRKTTLRWLGMGGYLINSRGTTLMVDPLLGGFDMPIMIDFPIAAKNVPRLDAVLVTHADNDHYSVPTNKELKSVTHIYHSTIYVDSLMKNEGFPSAGHNIGDTFHVGAVLVKLTPADHAYQNAYPGMSKRWFKNEDACGFWITTPDGSIWAPGDSRLIPEHLQFPTPDAILFDFSDSEWHFTLAGAVKIANAYPNTALLLNHWGSVDAPDFAPFNADPEKLKQLVVNPERIQVLAPGQPYILNRLKK
;
A
#
# COMPACT_ATOMS: atom_id res chain seq x y z
N MET A 1 -29.54 -64.65 18.71
CA MET A 1 -29.00 -65.61 19.73
C MET A 1 -27.51 -65.52 19.72
N THR A 2 -26.93 -65.42 20.97
CA THR A 2 -25.60 -65.67 21.43
C THR A 2 -24.56 -64.62 20.99
N ALA A 3 -24.15 -63.70 21.78
CA ALA A 3 -23.56 -63.66 23.15
C ALA A 3 -22.05 -63.84 23.14
N LYS A 4 -21.35 -62.73 23.50
CA LYS A 4 -20.19 -62.58 24.42
C LYS A 4 -18.85 -63.21 24.07
N PHE A 5 -17.76 -62.48 24.19
CA PHE A 5 -16.97 -62.39 25.43
C PHE A 5 -15.88 -61.27 25.38
N LEU A 6 -15.87 -60.45 26.42
CA LEU A 6 -14.76 -59.52 26.77
C LEU A 6 -13.63 -60.37 27.42
N ILE A 7 -12.38 -60.02 27.10
CA ILE A 7 -11.24 -60.32 28.00
C ILE A 7 -10.41 -59.04 28.16
N ALA A 8 -10.46 -58.50 29.37
CA ALA A 8 -9.58 -57.44 29.81
C ALA A 8 -8.29 -58.09 30.35
N VAL A 9 -7.13 -57.62 29.86
CA VAL A 9 -5.82 -57.95 30.44
C VAL A 9 -5.25 -56.68 31.03
N SER A 10 -5.25 -56.62 32.36
CA SER A 10 -4.58 -55.56 33.12
C SER A 10 -3.08 -55.90 33.28
N LEU A 11 -2.22 -55.05 32.69
CA LEU A 11 -0.77 -55.09 33.00
C LEU A 11 -0.48 -54.04 34.03
N ILE A 12 -0.10 -54.46 35.23
CA ILE A 12 0.43 -53.64 36.30
C ILE A 12 1.93 -53.44 36.02
N VAL A 13 2.36 -52.22 35.74
CA VAL A 13 3.78 -51.83 35.70
C VAL A 13 4.09 -51.02 36.94
N ILE A 14 4.91 -51.62 37.80
CA ILE A 14 5.50 -50.98 38.99
C ILE A 14 6.66 -50.15 38.50
N THR A 15 6.57 -48.81 38.53
CA THR A 15 7.69 -47.92 38.29
C THR A 15 8.21 -47.39 39.63
N SER A 16 9.43 -47.78 39.94
CA SER A 16 10.24 -47.27 41.04
C SER A 16 10.57 -45.78 40.84
N TRP A 17 10.22 -44.97 41.83
CA TRP A 17 10.55 -43.55 41.89
C TRP A 17 12.04 -43.42 42.27
N VAL A 18 12.84 -42.88 41.34
CA VAL A 18 14.16 -42.31 41.66
C VAL A 18 13.99 -40.79 41.64
N ASN A 19 14.05 -40.18 42.83
CA ASN A 19 14.10 -38.74 42.99
C ASN A 19 15.51 -38.26 42.59
N ILE A 20 15.64 -37.62 41.43
CA ILE A 20 16.80 -36.80 41.09
C ILE A 20 16.35 -35.34 41.22
N GLN A 21 16.72 -34.69 42.30
CA GLN A 21 16.68 -33.23 42.42
C GLN A 21 17.80 -32.65 41.56
N ALA A 22 17.48 -32.27 40.34
CA ALA A 22 18.33 -31.38 39.54
C ALA A 22 17.97 -29.95 39.92
N GLN A 23 18.86 -29.25 40.62
CA GLN A 23 18.80 -27.79 40.75
C GLN A 23 19.05 -27.18 39.37
N ALA A 24 17.98 -26.83 38.69
CA ALA A 24 18.05 -25.99 37.51
C ALA A 24 18.18 -24.53 37.96
N THR A 25 19.39 -24.00 38.04
CA THR A 25 19.65 -22.56 37.99
C THR A 25 19.35 -22.11 36.54
N GLY A 26 18.09 -21.85 36.28
CA GLY A 26 17.64 -21.32 35.01
C GLY A 26 17.99 -19.85 34.92
N ASP A 27 19.14 -19.54 34.35
CA ASP A 27 19.44 -18.22 33.85
C ASP A 27 18.56 -18.00 32.58
N THR A 28 17.34 -17.52 32.81
CA THR A 28 16.45 -17.06 31.71
C THR A 28 16.88 -15.67 31.28
N THR A 29 18.07 -15.53 30.75
CA THR A 29 18.37 -14.40 29.86
C THR A 29 17.54 -14.59 28.62
N LYS A 30 16.34 -14.00 28.61
CA LYS A 30 15.61 -13.72 27.35
C LYS A 30 16.57 -12.94 26.47
N GLN A 31 17.26 -13.60 25.56
CA GLN A 31 17.98 -12.93 24.48
C GLN A 31 16.96 -12.04 23.80
N LYS A 32 17.06 -10.73 24.05
CA LYS A 32 16.28 -9.72 23.33
C LYS A 32 16.74 -9.85 21.87
N LYS A 33 15.91 -10.48 21.01
CA LYS A 33 16.20 -10.58 19.59
C LYS A 33 16.50 -9.17 19.12
N GLU A 34 17.70 -8.94 18.63
CA GLU A 34 18.10 -7.64 18.10
C GLU A 34 17.13 -7.30 16.97
N LYS A 35 16.46 -6.13 17.06
CA LYS A 35 15.49 -5.71 16.08
C LYS A 35 16.26 -5.44 14.78
N LYS A 36 15.87 -6.08 13.67
CA LYS A 36 16.48 -5.82 12.37
C LYS A 36 16.34 -4.35 12.01
N TYR A 37 17.33 -3.83 11.29
CA TYR A 37 17.27 -2.48 10.75
C TYR A 37 16.07 -2.31 9.81
N GLN A 38 15.38 -1.21 9.94
CA GLN A 38 14.31 -0.78 9.06
C GLN A 38 14.44 0.73 8.82
N ALA A 39 14.42 1.13 7.55
CA ALA A 39 14.37 2.55 7.19
C ALA A 39 13.05 3.16 7.69
N LYS A 40 13.12 4.42 8.12
CA LYS A 40 11.95 5.15 8.66
C LYS A 40 11.66 6.36 7.79
N ALA A 41 10.38 6.63 7.58
CA ALA A 41 9.94 7.87 6.96
C ALA A 41 10.40 9.09 7.78
N PRO A 42 10.65 10.24 7.13
CA PRO A 42 10.88 11.50 7.84
C PRO A 42 9.69 11.87 8.75
N PRO A 43 9.90 12.71 9.77
CA PRO A 43 8.83 13.16 10.65
C PRO A 43 7.66 13.79 9.88
N THR A 44 6.43 13.39 10.23
CA THR A 44 5.21 13.87 9.59
C THR A 44 5.09 15.39 9.63
N GLN A 45 4.65 15.97 8.53
CA GLN A 45 4.28 17.37 8.39
C GLN A 45 2.75 17.48 8.31
N PRO A 46 2.04 17.74 9.41
CA PRO A 46 0.59 17.85 9.41
C PRO A 46 0.09 18.98 8.50
N PHE A 47 -1.08 18.80 7.91
CA PHE A 47 -1.75 19.81 7.11
C PHE A 47 -3.26 19.85 7.43
N GLY A 48 -3.91 20.95 7.07
CA GLY A 48 -5.33 21.17 7.30
C GLY A 48 -6.11 21.43 6.01
N ALA A 49 -7.23 22.15 6.15
CA ALA A 49 -8.16 22.44 5.05
C ALA A 49 -7.53 23.24 3.90
N GLU A 50 -6.44 23.96 4.15
CA GLU A 50 -5.70 24.71 3.12
C GLU A 50 -5.18 23.82 1.99
N ALA A 51 -4.84 22.55 2.28
CA ALA A 51 -4.38 21.60 1.27
C ALA A 51 -5.45 21.22 0.23
N PHE A 52 -6.73 21.51 0.52
CA PHE A 52 -7.88 21.22 -0.34
C PHE A 52 -8.40 22.44 -1.10
N GLN A 53 -7.81 23.61 -0.85
CA GLN A 53 -8.21 24.85 -1.53
C GLN A 53 -7.66 24.92 -2.96
N SER A 54 -8.31 25.73 -3.78
CA SER A 54 -7.83 25.97 -5.15
C SER A 54 -6.43 26.60 -5.13
N SER A 55 -5.57 26.11 -6.01
CA SER A 55 -4.19 26.57 -6.17
C SER A 55 -3.87 26.77 -7.65
N ARG A 56 -2.72 27.40 -7.93
CA ARG A 56 -2.25 27.60 -9.32
C ARG A 56 -1.55 26.37 -9.91
N LYS A 57 -1.22 25.38 -9.09
CA LYS A 57 -0.44 24.20 -9.43
C LYS A 57 -1.02 22.93 -8.80
N THR A 58 -0.79 21.82 -9.46
CA THR A 58 -1.07 20.51 -8.89
C THR A 58 -0.05 20.22 -7.79
N THR A 59 -0.55 19.83 -6.62
CA THR A 59 0.24 19.48 -5.44
C THR A 59 -0.08 18.06 -5.00
N LEU A 60 0.96 17.28 -4.67
CA LEU A 60 0.85 15.94 -4.13
C LEU A 60 1.35 15.94 -2.69
N ARG A 61 0.71 15.12 -1.82
CA ARG A 61 1.15 14.90 -0.44
C ARG A 61 1.05 13.42 -0.13
N TRP A 62 2.15 12.81 0.28
CA TRP A 62 2.15 11.44 0.74
C TRP A 62 1.41 11.35 2.09
N LEU A 63 0.53 10.36 2.24
CA LEU A 63 -0.30 10.17 3.45
C LEU A 63 0.24 9.07 4.37
N GLY A 64 1.26 8.35 3.92
CA GLY A 64 1.75 7.09 4.48
C GLY A 64 1.31 5.90 3.62
N MET A 65 1.94 4.75 3.78
CA MET A 65 1.74 3.54 2.96
C MET A 65 1.73 3.87 1.45
N GLY A 66 0.74 3.38 0.71
CA GLY A 66 0.47 3.71 -0.69
C GLY A 66 -0.25 5.05 -0.90
N GLY A 67 -0.72 5.71 0.18
CA GLY A 67 -1.69 6.80 0.12
C GLY A 67 -1.13 8.15 -0.35
N TYR A 68 -1.89 8.84 -1.22
CA TYR A 68 -1.58 10.22 -1.65
C TYR A 68 -2.83 11.10 -1.71
N LEU A 69 -2.70 12.36 -1.26
CA LEU A 69 -3.60 13.45 -1.61
C LEU A 69 -3.05 14.16 -2.86
N ILE A 70 -3.89 14.32 -3.86
CA ILE A 70 -3.61 15.09 -5.08
C ILE A 70 -4.61 16.25 -5.15
N ASN A 71 -4.12 17.47 -5.10
CA ASN A 71 -4.93 18.66 -5.35
C ASN A 71 -4.50 19.27 -6.70
N SER A 72 -5.30 19.06 -7.72
CA SER A 72 -5.08 19.62 -9.05
C SER A 72 -5.90 20.89 -9.24
N ARG A 73 -5.33 22.02 -8.82
CA ARG A 73 -5.93 23.35 -8.95
C ARG A 73 -7.33 23.48 -8.34
N GLY A 74 -7.58 22.70 -7.24
CA GLY A 74 -8.85 22.67 -6.54
C GLY A 74 -9.71 21.44 -6.81
N THR A 75 -9.38 20.61 -7.82
CA THR A 75 -9.89 19.24 -7.92
C THR A 75 -9.09 18.35 -6.98
N THR A 76 -9.75 17.71 -6.02
CA THR A 76 -9.11 16.96 -4.93
C THR A 76 -9.39 15.48 -5.04
N LEU A 77 -8.32 14.70 -5.09
CA LEU A 77 -8.33 13.24 -5.18
C LEU A 77 -7.51 12.65 -4.04
N MET A 78 -7.95 11.53 -3.48
CA MET A 78 -7.05 10.66 -2.72
C MET A 78 -6.86 9.33 -3.47
N VAL A 79 -5.62 8.85 -3.51
CA VAL A 79 -5.29 7.49 -3.95
C VAL A 79 -5.01 6.69 -2.70
N ASP A 80 -5.62 5.52 -2.57
CA ASP A 80 -5.41 4.54 -1.50
C ASP A 80 -5.29 5.15 -0.08
N PRO A 81 -6.26 5.97 0.38
CA PRO A 81 -6.13 6.64 1.67
C PRO A 81 -6.21 5.65 2.83
N LEU A 82 -5.14 5.58 3.63
CA LEU A 82 -5.10 4.97 4.94
C LEU A 82 -4.78 6.05 5.98
N LEU A 83 -5.79 6.46 6.76
CA LEU A 83 -5.69 7.53 7.75
C LEU A 83 -6.04 7.05 9.17
N GLY A 84 -6.14 5.74 9.34
CA GLY A 84 -6.43 5.07 10.61
C GLY A 84 -6.97 3.66 10.43
N GLY A 85 -7.03 2.89 11.53
CA GLY A 85 -7.65 1.57 11.55
C GLY A 85 -6.85 0.47 10.84
N PHE A 86 -5.54 0.62 10.72
CA PHE A 86 -4.67 -0.44 10.23
C PHE A 86 -4.36 -1.43 11.34
N ASP A 87 -4.19 -2.71 11.00
CA ASP A 87 -4.01 -3.82 11.94
C ASP A 87 -2.55 -4.11 12.31
N MET A 88 -1.61 -3.35 11.71
CA MET A 88 -0.18 -3.45 12.05
C MET A 88 0.30 -2.18 12.79
N PRO A 89 1.38 -2.27 13.58
CA PRO A 89 1.96 -1.11 14.26
C PRO A 89 2.47 -0.05 13.26
N ILE A 90 2.07 1.20 13.46
CA ILE A 90 2.44 2.34 12.62
C ILE A 90 3.60 3.11 13.27
N MET A 91 4.57 3.54 12.46
CA MET A 91 5.74 4.33 12.88
C MET A 91 5.62 5.83 12.61
N ILE A 92 4.56 6.26 11.93
CA ILE A 92 4.31 7.66 11.57
C ILE A 92 3.04 8.15 12.25
N ASP A 93 2.92 9.46 12.42
CA ASP A 93 1.62 10.09 12.64
C ASP A 93 0.96 10.31 11.27
N PHE A 94 -0.33 10.07 11.14
CA PHE A 94 -1.05 10.42 9.91
C PHE A 94 -1.11 11.94 9.76
N PRO A 95 -0.82 12.48 8.55
CA PRO A 95 -0.68 13.94 8.36
C PRO A 95 -2.01 14.71 8.48
N ILE A 96 -3.13 14.00 8.38
CA ILE A 96 -4.49 14.51 8.60
C ILE A 96 -5.37 13.40 9.17
N ALA A 97 -6.24 13.70 10.08
CA ALA A 97 -7.29 12.76 10.49
C ALA A 97 -8.41 12.74 9.43
N ALA A 98 -8.99 11.57 9.13
CA ALA A 98 -10.03 11.43 8.10
C ALA A 98 -11.22 12.37 8.35
N LYS A 99 -11.65 12.53 9.60
CA LYS A 99 -12.72 13.47 10.00
C LYS A 99 -12.43 14.96 9.73
N ASN A 100 -11.17 15.33 9.52
CA ASN A 100 -10.75 16.71 9.24
C ASN A 100 -10.64 16.99 7.73
N VAL A 101 -10.86 16.00 6.88
CA VAL A 101 -10.90 16.17 5.42
C VAL A 101 -12.18 16.93 5.06
N PRO A 102 -12.09 18.12 4.43
CA PRO A 102 -13.28 18.94 4.23
C PRO A 102 -14.12 18.49 3.03
N ARG A 103 -13.49 17.98 1.98
CA ARG A 103 -14.14 17.48 0.76
C ARG A 103 -13.16 16.69 -0.10
N LEU A 104 -13.69 15.77 -0.88
CA LEU A 104 -12.97 15.06 -1.96
C LEU A 104 -13.88 14.96 -3.19
N ASP A 105 -13.34 15.28 -4.36
CA ASP A 105 -14.03 15.07 -5.62
C ASP A 105 -14.02 13.58 -5.99
N ALA A 106 -12.94 12.84 -5.65
CA ALA A 106 -12.93 11.39 -5.73
C ALA A 106 -11.92 10.74 -4.77
N VAL A 107 -12.16 9.46 -4.48
CA VAL A 107 -11.18 8.52 -3.96
C VAL A 107 -10.92 7.45 -5.00
N LEU A 108 -9.66 7.18 -5.31
CA LEU A 108 -9.19 6.14 -6.22
C LEU A 108 -8.60 5.01 -5.39
N VAL A 109 -9.04 3.78 -5.58
CA VAL A 109 -8.53 2.61 -4.85
C VAL A 109 -7.96 1.61 -5.84
N THR A 110 -6.68 1.25 -5.65
CA THR A 110 -5.97 0.38 -6.58
C THR A 110 -6.38 -1.09 -6.43
N HIS A 111 -6.56 -1.58 -5.21
CA HIS A 111 -6.94 -2.97 -4.93
C HIS A 111 -7.57 -3.11 -3.53
N ALA A 112 -7.92 -4.33 -3.14
CA ALA A 112 -8.77 -4.60 -1.98
C ALA A 112 -8.04 -4.77 -0.64
N ASP A 113 -6.70 -4.71 -0.60
CA ASP A 113 -5.94 -4.90 0.63
C ASP A 113 -6.17 -3.75 1.61
N ASN A 114 -6.13 -4.04 2.90
CA ASN A 114 -6.61 -3.12 3.95
C ASN A 114 -5.72 -1.89 4.17
N ASP A 115 -4.49 -1.90 3.66
CA ASP A 115 -3.59 -0.75 3.62
C ASP A 115 -3.81 0.17 2.38
N HIS A 116 -4.64 -0.26 1.41
CA HIS A 116 -5.10 0.50 0.25
C HIS A 116 -6.61 0.78 0.30
N TYR A 117 -7.42 -0.26 0.53
CA TYR A 117 -8.85 -0.12 0.77
C TYR A 117 -9.18 -0.19 2.27
N SER A 118 -8.76 0.82 3.02
CA SER A 118 -9.11 0.94 4.44
C SER A 118 -10.59 1.24 4.61
N VAL A 119 -11.39 0.24 4.97
CA VAL A 119 -12.83 0.41 5.25
C VAL A 119 -13.08 1.40 6.39
N PRO A 120 -12.33 1.40 7.52
CA PRO A 120 -12.47 2.41 8.56
C PRO A 120 -12.25 3.82 8.06
N THR A 121 -11.14 4.08 7.36
CA THR A 121 -10.84 5.41 6.78
C THR A 121 -11.93 5.83 5.80
N ASN A 122 -12.33 4.96 4.88
CA ASN A 122 -13.31 5.30 3.85
C ASN A 122 -14.71 5.53 4.44
N LYS A 123 -15.08 4.87 5.55
CA LYS A 123 -16.33 5.16 6.28
C LYS A 123 -16.35 6.60 6.84
N GLU A 124 -15.23 7.08 7.38
CA GLU A 124 -15.12 8.48 7.83
C GLU A 124 -15.14 9.47 6.65
N LEU A 125 -14.50 9.13 5.52
CA LEU A 125 -14.45 9.97 4.32
C LEU A 125 -15.76 9.99 3.53
N LYS A 126 -16.68 9.04 3.75
CA LYS A 126 -17.88 8.84 2.93
C LYS A 126 -18.73 10.10 2.76
N SER A 127 -18.93 10.88 3.81
CA SER A 127 -19.78 12.07 3.78
C SER A 127 -19.18 13.25 3.03
N VAL A 128 -17.87 13.24 2.81
CA VAL A 128 -17.12 14.33 2.15
C VAL A 128 -16.57 13.92 0.77
N THR A 129 -16.75 12.66 0.38
CA THR A 129 -16.32 12.11 -0.91
C THR A 129 -17.48 12.05 -1.88
N HIS A 130 -17.32 12.67 -3.07
CA HIS A 130 -18.34 12.65 -4.09
C HIS A 130 -18.50 11.26 -4.73
N ILE A 131 -17.38 10.61 -5.08
CA ILE A 131 -17.40 9.29 -5.73
C ILE A 131 -16.10 8.52 -5.44
N TYR A 132 -16.21 7.19 -5.40
CA TYR A 132 -15.09 6.26 -5.35
C TYR A 132 -14.91 5.58 -6.70
N HIS A 133 -13.66 5.40 -7.15
CA HIS A 133 -13.35 4.70 -8.40
C HIS A 133 -12.35 3.58 -8.14
N SER A 134 -12.56 2.44 -8.75
CA SER A 134 -11.66 1.29 -8.68
C SER A 134 -11.94 0.29 -9.81
N THR A 135 -11.36 -0.91 -9.70
CA THR A 135 -11.71 -2.07 -10.54
C THR A 135 -13.16 -2.52 -10.28
N ILE A 136 -13.72 -3.32 -11.18
CA ILE A 136 -15.08 -3.89 -11.00
C ILE A 136 -15.18 -4.68 -9.70
N TYR A 137 -14.13 -5.42 -9.34
CA TYR A 137 -14.12 -6.21 -8.10
C TYR A 137 -14.18 -5.32 -6.85
N VAL A 138 -13.29 -4.34 -6.73
CA VAL A 138 -13.25 -3.45 -5.57
C VAL A 138 -14.50 -2.59 -5.47
N ASP A 139 -15.04 -2.14 -6.61
CA ASP A 139 -16.34 -1.44 -6.67
C ASP A 139 -17.47 -2.30 -6.08
N SER A 140 -17.47 -3.62 -6.35
CA SER A 140 -18.47 -4.52 -5.77
C SER A 140 -18.38 -4.57 -4.24
N LEU A 141 -17.16 -4.54 -3.67
CA LEU A 141 -16.94 -4.46 -2.23
C LEU A 141 -17.42 -3.12 -1.66
N MET A 142 -17.08 -2.02 -2.33
CA MET A 142 -17.50 -0.67 -1.96
C MET A 142 -19.02 -0.52 -1.95
N LYS A 143 -19.71 -1.05 -2.96
CA LYS A 143 -21.18 -1.04 -3.04
C LYS A 143 -21.83 -1.83 -1.92
N ASN A 144 -21.24 -2.97 -1.52
CA ASN A 144 -21.72 -3.74 -0.39
C ASN A 144 -21.60 -2.97 0.95
N GLU A 145 -20.59 -2.09 1.08
CA GLU A 145 -20.43 -1.16 2.21
C GLU A 145 -21.25 0.15 2.04
N GLY A 146 -21.98 0.28 0.92
CA GLY A 146 -22.83 1.42 0.62
C GLY A 146 -22.09 2.69 0.22
N PHE A 147 -20.87 2.58 -0.34
CA PHE A 147 -20.14 3.72 -0.89
C PHE A 147 -20.69 4.13 -2.27
N PRO A 148 -20.74 5.44 -2.61
CA PRO A 148 -21.01 5.89 -3.96
C PRO A 148 -19.81 5.58 -4.85
N SER A 149 -19.83 4.46 -5.58
CA SER A 149 -18.67 3.97 -6.31
C SER A 149 -18.98 3.58 -7.76
N ALA A 150 -17.95 3.62 -8.60
CA ALA A 150 -17.94 3.20 -9.99
C ALA A 150 -16.76 2.26 -10.27
N GLY A 151 -17.06 1.09 -10.82
CA GLY A 151 -16.07 0.10 -11.26
C GLY A 151 -15.71 0.30 -12.73
N HIS A 152 -14.42 0.06 -13.03
CA HIS A 152 -13.84 0.24 -14.36
C HIS A 152 -13.02 -0.98 -14.76
N ASN A 153 -12.88 -1.23 -16.05
CA ASN A 153 -11.94 -2.20 -16.58
C ASN A 153 -10.56 -1.56 -16.77
N ILE A 154 -9.54 -2.38 -16.84
CA ILE A 154 -8.20 -1.92 -17.22
C ILE A 154 -8.25 -1.26 -18.60
N GLY A 155 -7.69 -0.06 -18.70
CA GLY A 155 -7.71 0.76 -19.91
C GLY A 155 -8.85 1.76 -20.00
N ASP A 156 -9.93 1.60 -19.21
CA ASP A 156 -11.01 2.59 -19.15
C ASP A 156 -10.52 3.94 -18.63
N THR A 157 -11.20 5.00 -19.05
CA THR A 157 -10.90 6.38 -18.67
C THR A 157 -12.15 7.06 -18.13
N PHE A 158 -11.95 7.97 -17.16
CA PHE A 158 -13.00 8.82 -16.62
C PHE A 158 -12.44 10.18 -16.20
N HIS A 159 -13.31 11.14 -15.98
CA HIS A 159 -12.95 12.47 -15.53
C HIS A 159 -13.36 12.70 -14.08
N VAL A 160 -12.49 13.38 -13.32
CA VAL A 160 -12.82 14.01 -12.05
C VAL A 160 -12.49 15.49 -12.19
N GLY A 161 -13.49 16.32 -12.41
CA GLY A 161 -13.27 17.71 -12.77
C GLY A 161 -12.41 17.84 -14.03
N ALA A 162 -11.31 18.58 -13.93
CA ALA A 162 -10.34 18.77 -15.01
C ALA A 162 -9.27 17.66 -15.11
N VAL A 163 -9.32 16.68 -14.23
CA VAL A 163 -8.36 15.57 -14.18
C VAL A 163 -8.91 14.38 -14.97
N LEU A 164 -8.11 13.87 -15.92
CA LEU A 164 -8.40 12.62 -16.62
C LEU A 164 -7.67 11.47 -15.96
N VAL A 165 -8.37 10.41 -15.60
CA VAL A 165 -7.83 9.20 -14.98
C VAL A 165 -8.04 8.01 -15.93
N LYS A 166 -7.01 7.17 -16.08
CA LYS A 166 -7.05 5.91 -16.80
C LYS A 166 -6.57 4.78 -15.89
N LEU A 167 -7.27 3.65 -15.86
CA LEU A 167 -6.78 2.46 -15.18
C LEU A 167 -5.64 1.83 -15.97
N THR A 168 -4.55 1.52 -15.27
CA THR A 168 -3.39 0.80 -15.83
C THR A 168 -3.33 -0.63 -15.27
N PRO A 169 -2.78 -1.60 -16.01
CA PRO A 169 -2.67 -2.96 -15.51
C PRO A 169 -1.74 -3.05 -14.31
N ALA A 170 -2.04 -4.01 -13.42
CA ALA A 170 -1.24 -4.41 -12.27
C ALA A 170 -1.24 -5.94 -12.14
N ASP A 171 -0.27 -6.51 -11.43
CA ASP A 171 -0.19 -7.92 -11.12
C ASP A 171 0.03 -8.10 -9.61
N HIS A 172 -1.07 -8.24 -8.87
CA HIS A 172 -1.07 -8.36 -7.41
C HIS A 172 -2.03 -9.44 -6.88
N ALA A 173 -2.23 -10.52 -7.62
CA ALA A 173 -3.09 -11.64 -7.24
C ALA A 173 -2.37 -12.64 -6.28
N TYR A 174 -1.64 -12.14 -5.27
CA TYR A 174 -0.81 -12.95 -4.36
C TYR A 174 -1.62 -13.95 -3.53
N GLN A 175 -2.89 -13.68 -3.24
CA GLN A 175 -3.75 -14.54 -2.47
C GLN A 175 -3.85 -15.95 -3.06
N ASN A 176 -3.67 -16.08 -4.37
CA ASN A 176 -3.70 -17.36 -5.08
C ASN A 176 -2.49 -18.25 -4.77
N ALA A 177 -1.37 -17.66 -4.34
CA ALA A 177 -0.16 -18.40 -3.99
C ALA A 177 -0.20 -19.01 -2.58
N TYR A 178 -1.15 -18.58 -1.74
CA TYR A 178 -1.26 -19.01 -0.35
C TYR A 178 -2.55 -19.80 -0.11
N PRO A 179 -2.51 -21.15 -0.10
CA PRO A 179 -3.70 -21.98 0.09
C PRO A 179 -4.45 -21.61 1.37
N GLY A 180 -5.77 -21.40 1.25
CA GLY A 180 -6.63 -21.05 2.38
C GLY A 180 -6.71 -19.55 2.72
N MET A 181 -5.91 -18.69 2.11
CA MET A 181 -6.01 -17.25 2.31
C MET A 181 -7.32 -16.67 1.75
N SER A 182 -7.80 -17.19 0.63
CA SER A 182 -9.09 -16.81 0.06
C SER A 182 -9.85 -18.00 -0.51
N LYS A 183 -11.20 -17.91 -0.50
CA LYS A 183 -12.09 -18.87 -1.17
C LYS A 183 -12.29 -18.52 -2.65
N ARG A 184 -11.98 -17.29 -3.08
CA ARG A 184 -12.06 -16.89 -4.47
C ARG A 184 -10.69 -16.99 -5.14
N TRP A 185 -10.70 -17.21 -6.45
CA TRP A 185 -9.52 -16.99 -7.29
C TRP A 185 -9.45 -15.52 -7.70
N PHE A 186 -8.34 -14.86 -7.39
CA PHE A 186 -8.08 -13.48 -7.79
C PHE A 186 -7.55 -13.44 -9.23
N LYS A 187 -7.89 -12.37 -9.93
CA LYS A 187 -7.43 -12.09 -11.27
C LYS A 187 -6.55 -10.83 -11.25
N ASN A 188 -5.69 -10.65 -12.26
CA ASN A 188 -4.87 -9.45 -12.34
C ASN A 188 -5.73 -8.18 -12.47
N GLU A 189 -6.88 -8.26 -13.17
CA GLU A 189 -7.84 -7.16 -13.29
C GLU A 189 -8.62 -6.83 -12.00
N ASP A 190 -8.43 -7.58 -10.92
CA ASP A 190 -8.96 -7.21 -9.59
C ASP A 190 -8.13 -6.11 -8.92
N ALA A 191 -6.89 -5.88 -9.40
CA ALA A 191 -6.01 -4.78 -9.03
C ALA A 191 -5.76 -3.87 -10.24
N CYS A 192 -5.40 -2.61 -9.99
CA CYS A 192 -5.02 -1.66 -11.02
C CYS A 192 -4.03 -0.63 -10.51
N GLY A 193 -3.34 0.03 -11.41
CA GLY A 193 -2.77 1.34 -11.17
C GLY A 193 -3.62 2.44 -11.80
N PHE A 194 -3.22 3.69 -11.61
CA PHE A 194 -3.87 4.85 -12.22
C PHE A 194 -2.87 5.73 -12.97
N TRP A 195 -3.20 6.06 -14.21
CA TRP A 195 -2.56 7.13 -14.96
C TRP A 195 -3.41 8.38 -14.83
N ILE A 196 -2.89 9.41 -14.15
CA ILE A 196 -3.61 10.62 -13.77
C ILE A 196 -3.04 11.79 -14.57
N THR A 197 -3.82 12.35 -15.48
CA THR A 197 -3.44 13.50 -16.29
C THR A 197 -4.08 14.75 -15.72
N THR A 198 -3.24 15.71 -15.34
CA THR A 198 -3.63 17.01 -14.80
C THR A 198 -3.23 18.15 -15.75
N PRO A 199 -3.74 19.38 -15.59
CA PRO A 199 -3.25 20.53 -16.34
C PRO A 199 -1.74 20.80 -16.18
N ASP A 200 -1.12 20.33 -15.11
CA ASP A 200 0.29 20.59 -14.79
C ASP A 200 1.23 19.42 -15.13
N GLY A 201 0.70 18.27 -15.51
CA GLY A 201 1.50 17.10 -15.88
C GLY A 201 0.78 15.79 -15.62
N SER A 202 1.49 14.70 -15.83
CA SER A 202 1.01 13.32 -15.67
C SER A 202 1.64 12.66 -14.45
N ILE A 203 0.84 11.87 -13.75
CA ILE A 203 1.23 11.08 -12.58
C ILE A 203 0.88 9.63 -12.87
N TRP A 204 1.80 8.71 -12.65
CA TRP A 204 1.49 7.29 -12.64
C TRP A 204 1.52 6.78 -11.20
N ALA A 205 0.41 6.22 -10.76
CA ALA A 205 0.25 5.51 -9.50
C ALA A 205 0.10 4.01 -9.83
N PRO A 206 1.16 3.21 -9.80
CA PRO A 206 1.10 1.79 -10.16
C PRO A 206 0.21 0.97 -9.23
N GLY A 207 0.02 1.40 -7.98
CA GLY A 207 -0.46 0.54 -6.90
C GLY A 207 0.59 -0.51 -6.55
N ASP A 208 0.18 -1.51 -5.81
CA ASP A 208 1.02 -2.68 -5.56
C ASP A 208 0.97 -3.59 -6.79
N SER A 209 2.15 -3.96 -7.27
CA SER A 209 2.26 -4.78 -8.46
C SER A 209 3.64 -5.41 -8.61
N ARG A 210 3.68 -6.63 -9.10
CA ARG A 210 4.90 -7.14 -9.72
C ARG A 210 5.21 -6.35 -10.98
N LEU A 211 6.49 -6.28 -11.36
CA LEU A 211 6.87 -5.69 -12.62
C LEU A 211 6.32 -6.52 -13.80
N ILE A 212 5.49 -5.92 -14.63
CA ILE A 212 5.00 -6.47 -15.89
C ILE A 212 5.57 -5.69 -17.09
N PRO A 213 5.63 -6.29 -18.29
CA PRO A 213 6.21 -5.64 -19.47
C PRO A 213 5.57 -4.30 -19.83
N GLU A 214 4.27 -4.16 -19.61
CA GLU A 214 3.48 -2.97 -19.91
C GLU A 214 3.97 -1.74 -19.12
N HIS A 215 4.47 -1.95 -17.90
CA HIS A 215 4.99 -0.88 -17.04
C HIS A 215 6.21 -0.16 -17.62
N LEU A 216 6.93 -0.81 -18.52
CA LEU A 216 8.11 -0.24 -19.20
C LEU A 216 7.77 0.42 -20.55
N GLN A 217 6.48 0.39 -20.96
CA GLN A 217 6.03 0.85 -22.28
C GLN A 217 5.12 2.07 -22.22
N PHE A 218 4.81 2.58 -21.03
CA PHE A 218 4.01 3.78 -20.88
C PHE A 218 4.74 5.00 -21.41
N PRO A 219 4.01 6.04 -21.83
CA PRO A 219 4.62 7.36 -22.03
C PRO A 219 5.35 7.80 -20.77
N THR A 220 6.42 8.59 -20.89
CA THR A 220 7.15 9.08 -19.72
C THR A 220 6.24 9.94 -18.85
N PRO A 221 5.93 9.54 -17.59
CA PRO A 221 5.16 10.37 -16.67
C PRO A 221 6.02 11.47 -16.07
N ASP A 222 5.39 12.56 -15.62
CA ASP A 222 6.11 13.62 -14.91
C ASP A 222 6.47 13.22 -13.47
N ALA A 223 5.64 12.37 -12.85
CA ALA A 223 5.89 11.76 -11.54
C ALA A 223 5.36 10.33 -11.47
N ILE A 224 6.00 9.49 -10.65
CA ILE A 224 5.50 8.16 -10.26
C ILE A 224 5.31 8.15 -8.75
N LEU A 225 4.14 7.70 -8.27
CA LEU A 225 3.93 7.31 -6.86
C LEU A 225 4.57 5.94 -6.69
N PHE A 226 5.80 5.91 -6.17
CA PHE A 226 6.74 4.85 -6.48
C PHE A 226 6.87 3.86 -5.32
N ASP A 227 6.23 2.70 -5.44
CA ASP A 227 6.52 1.53 -4.62
C ASP A 227 7.85 0.90 -5.07
N PHE A 228 8.77 0.68 -4.11
CA PHE A 228 10.07 0.08 -4.39
C PHE A 228 10.45 -1.00 -3.36
N SER A 229 9.47 -1.53 -2.64
CA SER A 229 9.69 -2.58 -1.65
C SER A 229 10.26 -3.85 -2.30
N ASP A 230 11.17 -4.52 -1.58
CA ASP A 230 11.84 -5.73 -2.07
C ASP A 230 11.01 -6.98 -1.73
N SER A 231 9.78 -7.02 -2.24
CA SER A 231 8.81 -8.11 -2.07
C SER A 231 8.45 -8.72 -3.42
N GLU A 232 8.25 -10.03 -3.46
CA GLU A 232 7.91 -10.75 -4.69
C GLU A 232 6.57 -10.34 -5.33
N TRP A 233 5.67 -9.73 -4.53
CA TRP A 233 4.35 -9.25 -4.97
C TRP A 233 4.31 -7.76 -5.24
N HIS A 234 5.45 -7.09 -5.12
CA HIS A 234 5.72 -5.72 -5.50
C HIS A 234 6.72 -5.69 -6.65
N PHE A 235 7.25 -4.53 -7.00
CA PHE A 235 8.25 -4.45 -8.07
C PHE A 235 9.52 -5.24 -7.79
N THR A 236 9.82 -5.60 -6.56
CA THR A 236 11.15 -5.96 -6.04
C THR A 236 12.14 -4.80 -6.21
N LEU A 237 13.25 -4.81 -5.50
CA LEU A 237 14.28 -3.77 -5.69
C LEU A 237 14.82 -3.77 -7.13
N ALA A 238 15.04 -4.95 -7.71
CA ALA A 238 15.52 -5.08 -9.09
C ALA A 238 14.51 -4.57 -10.13
N GLY A 239 13.23 -4.85 -9.94
CA GLY A 239 12.15 -4.36 -10.81
C GLY A 239 11.95 -2.85 -10.67
N ALA A 240 12.00 -2.32 -9.45
CA ALA A 240 11.96 -0.89 -9.18
C ALA A 240 13.10 -0.14 -9.90
N VAL A 241 14.33 -0.67 -9.84
CA VAL A 241 15.48 -0.10 -10.59
C VAL A 241 15.22 -0.12 -12.10
N LYS A 242 14.62 -1.20 -12.65
CA LYS A 242 14.28 -1.26 -14.09
C LYS A 242 13.27 -0.18 -14.47
N ILE A 243 12.19 -0.01 -13.70
CA ILE A 243 11.18 1.05 -13.94
C ILE A 243 11.84 2.43 -13.82
N ALA A 244 12.57 2.66 -12.73
CA ALA A 244 13.24 3.93 -12.51
C ALA A 244 14.14 4.29 -13.70
N ASN A 245 14.94 3.35 -14.21
CA ASN A 245 15.85 3.57 -15.33
C ASN A 245 15.14 3.65 -16.69
N ALA A 246 13.95 3.06 -16.84
CA ALA A 246 13.13 3.22 -18.04
C ALA A 246 12.57 4.66 -18.17
N TYR A 247 12.40 5.36 -17.04
CA TYR A 247 11.91 6.74 -16.98
C TYR A 247 12.93 7.67 -16.30
N PRO A 248 14.10 7.91 -16.88
CA PRO A 248 15.26 8.46 -16.20
C PRO A 248 15.13 9.93 -15.76
N ASN A 249 14.11 10.64 -16.24
CA ASN A 249 13.85 12.04 -15.90
C ASN A 249 12.61 12.24 -15.03
N THR A 250 11.85 11.17 -14.77
CA THR A 250 10.61 11.21 -13.98
C THR A 250 10.91 11.37 -12.50
N ALA A 251 10.16 12.21 -11.79
CA ALA A 251 10.23 12.28 -10.34
C ALA A 251 9.69 10.99 -9.70
N LEU A 252 10.45 10.39 -8.79
CA LEU A 252 10.05 9.19 -8.06
C LEU A 252 9.64 9.58 -6.64
N LEU A 253 8.34 9.66 -6.37
CA LEU A 253 7.79 9.98 -5.07
C LEU A 253 7.61 8.67 -4.31
N LEU A 254 8.53 8.36 -3.40
CA LEU A 254 8.58 7.07 -2.73
C LEU A 254 7.39 6.87 -1.80
N ASN A 255 6.79 5.69 -1.85
CA ASN A 255 5.74 5.24 -0.95
C ASN A 255 5.95 3.78 -0.53
N HIS A 256 5.05 3.24 0.28
CA HIS A 256 5.01 1.84 0.75
C HIS A 256 6.27 1.44 1.55
N TRP A 257 6.90 2.37 2.25
CA TRP A 257 8.10 2.16 3.05
C TRP A 257 8.08 3.03 4.32
N GLY A 258 8.82 2.62 5.34
CA GLY A 258 9.16 3.45 6.50
C GLY A 258 8.00 3.91 7.38
N SER A 259 6.78 3.44 7.15
CA SER A 259 5.55 3.83 7.86
C SER A 259 4.97 2.76 8.76
N VAL A 260 5.34 1.48 8.59
CA VAL A 260 4.87 0.34 9.38
C VAL A 260 6.03 -0.28 10.15
N ASP A 261 5.86 -0.57 11.44
CA ASP A 261 6.85 -1.26 12.26
C ASP A 261 6.81 -2.78 12.01
N ALA A 262 7.41 -3.20 10.92
CA ALA A 262 7.43 -4.59 10.48
C ALA A 262 8.79 -4.97 9.84
N PRO A 263 9.91 -4.94 10.58
CA PRO A 263 11.25 -5.12 10.03
C PRO A 263 11.50 -6.48 9.39
N ASP A 264 10.66 -7.48 9.71
CA ASP A 264 10.73 -8.83 9.14
C ASP A 264 9.72 -9.06 7.99
N PHE A 265 8.95 -8.04 7.59
CA PHE A 265 7.91 -8.16 6.56
C PHE A 265 8.25 -7.29 5.34
N ALA A 266 8.77 -7.92 4.29
CA ALA A 266 9.33 -7.27 3.12
C ALA A 266 8.42 -6.24 2.44
N PRO A 267 7.09 -6.43 2.30
CA PRO A 267 6.21 -5.47 1.63
C PRO A 267 6.29 -4.03 2.16
N PHE A 268 6.58 -3.84 3.47
CA PHE A 268 6.71 -2.51 4.07
C PHE A 268 8.16 -2.05 4.27
N ASN A 269 9.13 -2.84 3.77
CA ASN A 269 10.55 -2.61 3.97
C ASN A 269 11.25 -2.29 2.67
N ALA A 270 11.59 -1.03 2.50
CA ALA A 270 12.47 -0.56 1.46
C ALA A 270 13.40 0.52 2.04
N ASP A 271 14.57 0.66 1.45
CA ASP A 271 15.57 1.61 1.90
C ASP A 271 15.88 2.59 0.76
N PRO A 272 15.47 3.88 0.88
CA PRO A 272 15.75 4.90 -0.12
C PRO A 272 17.24 5.05 -0.47
N GLU A 273 18.13 4.82 0.50
CA GLU A 273 19.58 4.95 0.25
C GLU A 273 20.10 3.82 -0.63
N LYS A 274 19.54 2.61 -0.50
CA LYS A 274 19.85 1.51 -1.43
C LYS A 274 19.36 1.81 -2.84
N LEU A 275 18.14 2.35 -2.97
CA LEU A 275 17.59 2.71 -4.29
C LEU A 275 18.43 3.77 -4.96
N LYS A 276 18.86 4.83 -4.24
CA LYS A 276 19.71 5.91 -4.77
C LYS A 276 21.04 5.41 -5.35
N GLN A 277 21.59 4.33 -4.80
CA GLN A 277 22.85 3.76 -5.28
C GLN A 277 22.72 2.99 -6.60
N LEU A 278 21.51 2.60 -6.99
CA LEU A 278 21.25 1.66 -8.08
C LEU A 278 20.60 2.31 -9.31
N VAL A 279 19.98 3.47 -9.15
CA VAL A 279 19.25 4.14 -10.24
C VAL A 279 20.09 5.25 -10.88
N VAL A 280 19.85 5.48 -12.17
CA VAL A 280 20.40 6.66 -12.85
C VAL A 280 19.67 7.93 -12.38
N ASN A 281 20.39 9.06 -12.30
CA ASN A 281 19.83 10.36 -11.86
C ASN A 281 19.11 10.27 -10.49
N PRO A 282 19.80 9.85 -9.41
CA PRO A 282 19.18 9.60 -8.11
C PRO A 282 18.61 10.86 -7.44
N GLU A 283 19.01 12.06 -7.88
CA GLU A 283 18.50 13.35 -7.39
C GLU A 283 17.00 13.57 -7.63
N ARG A 284 16.39 12.80 -8.54
CA ARG A 284 14.94 12.82 -8.82
C ARG A 284 14.11 11.98 -7.82
N ILE A 285 14.77 11.21 -6.95
CA ILE A 285 14.12 10.48 -5.89
C ILE A 285 13.65 11.43 -4.80
N GLN A 286 12.35 11.46 -4.56
CA GLN A 286 11.69 12.31 -3.57
C GLN A 286 11.37 11.49 -2.33
N VAL A 287 12.18 11.65 -1.28
CA VAL A 287 11.96 11.07 0.05
C VAL A 287 11.12 12.06 0.85
N LEU A 288 9.81 12.03 0.64
CA LEU A 288 8.88 12.98 1.28
C LEU A 288 8.57 12.55 2.71
N ALA A 289 8.41 13.54 3.61
CA ALA A 289 7.71 13.31 4.86
C ALA A 289 6.20 13.10 4.59
N PRO A 290 5.49 12.29 5.38
CA PRO A 290 4.03 12.23 5.30
C PRO A 290 3.45 13.66 5.46
N GLY A 291 2.61 14.08 4.53
CA GLY A 291 2.00 15.42 4.47
C GLY A 291 2.84 16.50 3.79
N GLN A 292 4.13 16.29 3.56
CA GLN A 292 4.97 17.27 2.86
C GLN A 292 4.44 17.54 1.44
N PRO A 293 4.25 18.81 1.03
CA PRO A 293 3.81 19.11 -0.32
C PRO A 293 4.91 18.90 -1.35
N TYR A 294 4.55 18.25 -2.45
CA TYR A 294 5.33 18.20 -3.68
C TYR A 294 4.57 18.91 -4.79
N ILE A 295 5.17 19.88 -5.44
CA ILE A 295 4.56 20.59 -6.56
C ILE A 295 4.90 19.85 -7.85
N LEU A 296 3.86 19.38 -8.56
CA LEU A 296 4.04 18.70 -9.84
C LEU A 296 4.59 19.68 -10.88
N ASN A 297 5.70 19.31 -11.49
CA ASN A 297 6.30 20.04 -12.59
C ASN A 297 6.35 19.16 -13.83
N ARG A 298 5.86 19.70 -14.95
CA ARG A 298 5.94 19.01 -16.23
C ARG A 298 7.40 18.90 -16.67
N LEU A 299 7.80 17.71 -17.09
CA LEU A 299 9.12 17.51 -17.69
C LEU A 299 9.26 18.37 -18.94
N LYS A 300 10.38 19.05 -19.07
CA LYS A 300 10.74 19.74 -20.31
C LYS A 300 11.00 18.65 -21.37
N LYS A 301 10.19 18.61 -22.39
CA LYS A 301 10.38 17.74 -23.56
C LYS A 301 11.48 18.27 -24.45
#